data_3ff697aff4d7a170e98c045b7038b46c
#
_entry.id   3ff697aff4d7a170e98c045b7038b46c
#
_cell.length_a   1.000
_cell.length_b   1.000
_cell.length_c   1.000
_cell.angle_alpha   90.00
_cell.angle_beta   90.00
_cell.angle_gamma   90.00
#
_symmetry.space_group_name_H-M   'P 1'
#
loop_
_entity.id
_entity.type
_entity.pdbx_description
1 polymer ?
#
loop_
_entity_poly.entity_id
_entity_poly.type
_entity_poly.pdbx_seq_one_letter_code
_entity_poly.pdbx_strand_id
1 'polypeptide(L)'
;HILVATDGALDTEKAAPLVARLAGEDGTVTVLSVVEIPRRMLTELRAVYGERPPPSVDADGEYVGISKDRPPPVGWPGDDAMVERYLADKRDEVIAPILRVLAEAGVSANGEVLEGENAAAVILAAVKEQAADVICLGSHGSGRFEGLLGSTGTKVTRHSPCPVLVIR
;
A
#
# COMPACT_ATOMS: atom_id res chain seq x y z
N HIS A 1 -17.57 0.43 9.98
CA HIS A 1 -16.15 0.50 9.58
C HIS A 1 -15.99 1.11 8.19
N ILE A 2 -15.08 2.05 8.03
CA ILE A 2 -14.78 2.74 6.77
C ILE A 2 -13.39 2.33 6.30
N LEU A 3 -13.27 1.86 5.05
CA LEU A 3 -11.99 1.62 4.40
C LEU A 3 -11.68 2.77 3.44
N VAL A 4 -10.61 3.50 3.67
CA VAL A 4 -10.11 4.57 2.79
C VAL A 4 -8.94 4.03 1.98
N ALA A 5 -9.14 3.76 0.69
CA ALA A 5 -8.10 3.24 -0.18
C ALA A 5 -7.42 4.38 -0.96
N THR A 6 -6.08 4.42 -0.93
CA THR A 6 -5.28 5.48 -1.54
C THR A 6 -3.95 4.97 -2.09
N ASP A 7 -3.46 5.62 -3.12
CA ASP A 7 -2.11 5.51 -3.67
C ASP A 7 -1.26 6.77 -3.40
N GLY A 8 -1.75 7.66 -2.52
CA GLY A 8 -1.15 8.96 -2.23
C GLY A 8 -1.78 10.14 -3.00
N ALA A 9 -2.62 9.86 -4.00
CA ALA A 9 -3.25 10.90 -4.81
C ALA A 9 -4.65 11.33 -4.30
N LEU A 10 -5.10 10.78 -3.17
CA LEU A 10 -6.38 11.15 -2.56
C LEU A 10 -6.34 12.61 -2.06
N ASP A 11 -7.32 13.41 -2.46
CA ASP A 11 -7.52 14.76 -1.91
C ASP A 11 -7.97 14.64 -0.44
N THR A 12 -7.01 14.74 0.47
CA THR A 12 -7.22 14.53 1.91
C THR A 12 -8.05 15.63 2.54
N GLU A 13 -7.97 16.87 2.03
CA GLU A 13 -8.75 18.00 2.53
C GLU A 13 -10.24 17.80 2.26
N LYS A 14 -10.58 17.22 1.12
CA LYS A 14 -11.97 16.84 0.81
C LYS A 14 -12.41 15.54 1.48
N ALA A 15 -11.50 14.57 1.57
CA ALA A 15 -11.80 13.26 2.12
C ALA A 15 -12.09 13.29 3.62
N ALA A 16 -11.25 14.00 4.41
CA ALA A 16 -11.32 13.94 5.87
C ALA A 16 -12.66 14.40 6.44
N PRO A 17 -13.26 15.53 6.02
CA PRO A 17 -14.59 15.92 6.52
C PRO A 17 -15.70 14.94 6.15
N LEU A 18 -15.59 14.28 4.99
CA LEU A 18 -16.58 13.28 4.56
C LEU A 18 -16.43 12.00 5.39
N VAL A 19 -15.21 11.51 5.57
CA VAL A 19 -14.91 10.34 6.38
C VAL A 19 -15.33 10.58 7.83
N ALA A 20 -15.03 11.77 8.40
CA ALA A 20 -15.43 12.13 9.75
C ALA A 20 -16.98 12.07 9.94
N ARG A 21 -17.72 12.62 8.98
CA ARG A 21 -19.19 12.56 9.04
C ARG A 21 -19.75 11.15 8.89
N LEU A 22 -19.11 10.31 8.08
CA LEU A 22 -19.51 8.92 7.91
C LEU A 22 -19.17 8.06 9.12
N ALA A 23 -18.00 8.29 9.72
CA ALA A 23 -17.56 7.57 10.92
C ALA A 23 -18.43 7.90 12.14
N GLY A 24 -18.88 9.14 12.27
CA GLY A 24 -19.56 9.59 13.48
C GLY A 24 -18.64 9.46 14.71
N GLU A 25 -19.26 9.26 15.89
CA GLU A 25 -18.50 9.17 17.14
C GLU A 25 -17.88 7.78 17.38
N ASP A 26 -18.53 6.72 16.90
CA ASP A 26 -18.17 5.31 17.18
C ASP A 26 -17.58 4.57 15.98
N GLY A 27 -17.49 5.20 14.81
CA GLY A 27 -17.01 4.56 13.60
C GLY A 27 -15.49 4.36 13.61
N THR A 28 -15.05 3.24 13.06
CA THR A 28 -13.64 2.92 12.87
C THR A 28 -13.22 3.18 11.43
N VAL A 29 -11.99 3.65 11.24
CA VAL A 29 -11.44 3.97 9.92
C VAL A 29 -10.11 3.26 9.72
N THR A 30 -9.97 2.58 8.57
CA THR A 30 -8.68 2.07 8.10
C THR A 30 -8.29 2.79 6.82
N VAL A 31 -7.10 3.37 6.81
CA VAL A 31 -6.46 3.92 5.59
C VAL A 31 -5.56 2.86 5.00
N LEU A 32 -5.87 2.38 3.81
CA LEU A 32 -5.18 1.30 3.14
C LEU A 32 -4.47 1.80 1.88
N SER A 33 -3.19 1.49 1.76
CA SER A 33 -2.44 1.58 0.51
C SER A 33 -1.98 0.20 0.06
N VAL A 34 -2.04 -0.06 -1.24
CA VAL A 34 -1.52 -1.30 -1.81
C VAL A 34 -0.31 -0.99 -2.68
N VAL A 35 0.78 -1.65 -2.38
CA VAL A 35 2.05 -1.48 -3.06
C VAL A 35 2.34 -2.71 -3.90
N GLU A 36 2.59 -2.49 -5.17
CA GLU A 36 3.05 -3.53 -6.08
C GLU A 36 4.57 -3.57 -6.06
N ILE A 37 5.15 -4.68 -5.59
CA ILE A 37 6.59 -4.90 -5.59
C ILE A 37 6.93 -5.92 -6.69
N PRO A 38 7.29 -5.48 -7.90
CA PRO A 38 7.73 -6.40 -8.93
C PRO A 38 9.01 -7.10 -8.49
N ARG A 39 9.10 -8.40 -8.64
CA ARG A 39 10.29 -9.18 -8.24
C ARG A 39 11.60 -8.65 -8.81
N ARG A 40 11.56 -8.02 -10.00
CA ARG A 40 12.70 -7.32 -10.60
C ARG A 40 13.16 -6.10 -9.78
N MET A 41 12.26 -5.43 -9.06
CA MET A 41 12.60 -4.30 -8.18
C MET A 41 13.34 -4.74 -6.93
N LEU A 42 13.25 -5.97 -6.48
CA LEU A 42 14.01 -6.46 -5.32
C LEU A 42 15.52 -6.27 -5.53
N THR A 43 16.00 -6.43 -6.76
CA THR A 43 17.42 -6.17 -7.09
C THR A 43 17.77 -4.68 -6.98
N GLU A 44 16.87 -3.79 -7.39
CA GLU A 44 17.05 -2.35 -7.28
C GLU A 44 16.90 -1.88 -5.83
N LEU A 45 15.94 -2.42 -5.09
CA LEU A 45 15.76 -2.17 -3.67
C LEU A 45 16.99 -2.59 -2.86
N ARG A 46 17.62 -3.72 -3.17
CA ARG A 46 18.89 -4.14 -2.56
C ARG A 46 20.01 -3.13 -2.79
N ALA A 47 20.06 -2.50 -3.95
CA ALA A 47 21.04 -1.47 -4.25
C ALA A 47 20.80 -0.17 -3.46
N VAL A 48 19.54 0.19 -3.22
CA VAL A 48 19.14 1.42 -2.51
C VAL A 48 19.25 1.26 -1.00
N TYR A 49 18.77 0.16 -0.45
CA TYR A 49 18.71 -0.08 1.00
C TYR A 49 19.98 -0.77 1.57
N GLY A 50 20.95 -1.12 0.72
CA GLY A 50 22.36 -1.25 1.10
C GLY A 50 22.76 -2.45 1.96
N GLU A 51 21.96 -3.48 2.10
CA GLU A 51 22.44 -4.72 2.71
C GLU A 51 23.11 -5.59 1.65
N ARG A 52 24.46 -5.63 1.72
CA ARG A 52 25.21 -6.64 0.96
C ARG A 52 24.81 -8.01 1.50
N PRO A 53 24.43 -8.95 0.62
CA PRO A 53 24.27 -10.34 1.04
C PRO A 53 25.56 -10.80 1.75
N PRO A 54 25.46 -11.56 2.84
CA PRO A 54 26.63 -12.18 3.41
C PRO A 54 27.32 -12.99 2.31
N PRO A 55 28.64 -13.03 2.31
CA PRO A 55 29.38 -13.82 1.34
C PRO A 55 28.90 -15.27 1.46
N SER A 56 28.41 -15.83 0.35
CA SER A 56 28.12 -17.25 0.31
C SER A 56 29.44 -18.02 0.35
N VAL A 57 29.58 -18.86 1.35
CA VAL A 57 30.63 -19.87 1.41
C VAL A 57 30.05 -21.18 0.93
N ASP A 58 30.78 -21.93 0.10
CA ASP A 58 30.42 -23.29 -0.25
C ASP A 58 30.59 -24.26 0.93
N ALA A 59 30.23 -25.51 0.73
CA ALA A 59 30.30 -26.54 1.76
C ALA A 59 31.74 -26.78 2.27
N ASP A 60 32.75 -26.34 1.51
CA ASP A 60 34.18 -26.49 1.83
C ASP A 60 34.75 -25.21 2.45
N GLY A 61 33.95 -24.18 2.65
CA GLY A 61 34.37 -22.92 3.29
C GLY A 61 35.09 -21.95 2.34
N GLU A 62 35.07 -22.22 1.05
CA GLU A 62 35.67 -21.34 0.05
C GLU A 62 34.71 -20.19 -0.32
N TYR A 63 35.31 -18.99 -0.48
CA TYR A 63 34.52 -17.76 -0.79
C TYR A 63 34.01 -17.82 -2.23
N VAL A 64 32.76 -18.14 -2.38
CA VAL A 64 32.09 -18.03 -3.70
C VAL A 64 31.68 -16.58 -3.89
N GLY A 65 32.50 -15.82 -4.59
CA GLY A 65 32.23 -14.44 -4.94
C GLY A 65 30.88 -14.31 -5.65
N ILE A 66 30.09 -13.31 -5.25
CA ILE A 66 28.84 -12.99 -5.95
C ILE A 66 29.22 -12.52 -7.35
N SER A 67 28.93 -13.34 -8.35
CA SER A 67 29.04 -12.91 -9.74
C SER A 67 28.08 -11.74 -9.96
N LYS A 68 28.58 -10.63 -10.47
CA LYS A 68 27.78 -9.44 -10.80
C LYS A 68 26.69 -9.76 -11.84
N ASP A 69 26.81 -10.87 -12.53
CA ASP A 69 25.98 -11.29 -13.64
C ASP A 69 24.89 -12.32 -13.24
N ARG A 70 24.88 -12.76 -11.97
CA ARG A 70 23.89 -13.71 -11.48
C ARG A 70 23.03 -13.05 -10.41
N PRO A 71 21.75 -12.81 -10.69
CA PRO A 71 20.84 -12.32 -9.66
C PRO A 71 20.80 -13.35 -8.52
N PRO A 72 20.78 -12.90 -7.26
CA PRO A 72 20.64 -13.80 -6.13
C PRO A 72 19.35 -14.60 -6.25
N PRO A 73 19.30 -15.82 -5.71
CA PRO A 73 18.13 -16.66 -5.79
C PRO A 73 16.91 -15.97 -5.18
N VAL A 74 15.75 -16.19 -5.78
CA VAL A 74 14.47 -15.71 -5.26
C VAL A 74 14.21 -16.34 -3.89
N GLY A 75 13.85 -15.52 -2.89
CA GLY A 75 13.61 -15.98 -1.52
C GLY A 75 14.83 -15.91 -0.61
N TRP A 76 15.76 -15.04 -0.93
CA TRP A 76 16.90 -14.80 -0.03
C TRP A 76 16.43 -14.17 1.31
N PRO A 77 17.01 -14.58 2.49
CA PRO A 77 16.54 -14.11 3.81
C PRO A 77 16.54 -12.60 4.04
N GLY A 78 17.31 -11.83 3.24
CA GLY A 78 17.31 -10.36 3.28
C GLY A 78 16.16 -9.70 2.49
N ASP A 79 15.43 -10.46 1.67
CA ASP A 79 14.36 -9.89 0.85
C ASP A 79 13.19 -9.43 1.71
N ASP A 80 12.82 -10.20 2.72
CA ASP A 80 11.71 -9.89 3.61
C ASP A 80 11.98 -8.60 4.40
N ALA A 81 13.19 -8.44 4.95
CA ALA A 81 13.58 -7.23 5.69
C ALA A 81 13.60 -5.98 4.79
N MET A 82 13.98 -6.12 3.52
CA MET A 82 13.94 -5.00 2.57
C MET A 82 12.52 -4.65 2.16
N VAL A 83 11.67 -5.64 1.96
CA VAL A 83 10.25 -5.45 1.67
C VAL A 83 9.58 -4.76 2.86
N GLU A 84 9.80 -5.23 4.08
CA GLU A 84 9.28 -4.61 5.31
C GLU A 84 9.70 -3.14 5.42
N ARG A 85 10.98 -2.85 5.18
CA ARG A 85 11.48 -1.47 5.21
C ARG A 85 10.85 -0.60 4.12
N TYR A 86 10.73 -1.12 2.90
CA TYR A 86 10.07 -0.41 1.81
C TYR A 86 8.59 -0.13 2.12
N LEU A 87 7.87 -1.10 2.69
CA LEU A 87 6.50 -0.91 3.13
C LEU A 87 6.39 0.13 4.25
N ALA A 88 7.35 0.14 5.19
CA ALA A 88 7.42 1.15 6.25
C ALA A 88 7.62 2.55 5.67
N ASP A 89 8.58 2.73 4.74
CA ASP A 89 8.81 4.01 4.08
C ASP A 89 7.56 4.47 3.30
N LYS A 90 6.86 3.54 2.64
CA LYS A 90 5.59 3.85 1.95
C LYS A 90 4.47 4.20 2.92
N ARG A 91 4.45 3.60 4.10
CA ARG A 91 3.51 3.99 5.16
C ARG A 91 3.73 5.44 5.58
N ASP A 92 4.97 5.83 5.80
CA ASP A 92 5.32 7.19 6.20
C ASP A 92 5.03 8.21 5.08
N GLU A 93 5.28 7.83 3.83
CA GLU A 93 5.07 8.70 2.67
C GLU A 93 3.58 8.89 2.33
N VAL A 94 2.81 7.79 2.31
CA VAL A 94 1.44 7.77 1.76
C VAL A 94 0.39 7.82 2.85
N ILE A 95 0.54 7.05 3.91
CA ILE A 95 -0.48 6.86 4.94
C ILE A 95 -0.39 7.93 6.03
N ALA A 96 0.80 8.23 6.54
CA ALA A 96 0.97 9.14 7.67
C ALA A 96 0.39 10.54 7.44
N PRO A 97 0.51 11.17 6.24
CA PRO A 97 -0.14 12.45 5.97
C PRO A 97 -1.65 12.41 6.10
N ILE A 98 -2.27 11.33 5.62
CA ILE A 98 -3.74 11.16 5.67
C ILE A 98 -4.21 10.92 7.10
N LEU A 99 -3.52 10.08 7.87
CA LEU A 99 -3.84 9.84 9.28
C LEU A 99 -3.79 11.14 10.09
N ARG A 100 -2.82 12.02 9.80
CA ARG A 100 -2.71 13.32 10.45
C ARG A 100 -3.92 14.21 10.18
N VAL A 101 -4.33 14.34 8.91
CA VAL A 101 -5.49 15.16 8.53
C VAL A 101 -6.80 14.57 9.12
N LEU A 102 -6.93 13.25 9.16
CA LEU A 102 -8.06 12.59 9.82
C LEU A 102 -8.08 12.85 11.33
N ALA A 103 -6.92 12.77 12.00
CA ALA A 103 -6.79 13.07 13.42
C ALA A 103 -7.14 14.54 13.72
N GLU A 104 -6.72 15.49 12.88
CA GLU A 104 -7.11 16.91 13.00
C GLU A 104 -8.63 17.11 12.82
N ALA A 105 -9.27 16.25 12.03
CA ALA A 105 -10.73 16.22 11.89
C ALA A 105 -11.46 15.43 13.00
N GLY A 106 -10.73 14.96 14.03
CA GLY A 106 -11.29 14.21 15.17
C GLY A 106 -11.54 12.73 14.88
N VAL A 107 -10.99 12.17 13.81
CA VAL A 107 -11.16 10.77 13.42
C VAL A 107 -9.96 9.95 13.86
N SER A 108 -10.20 8.90 14.65
CA SER A 108 -9.20 7.87 14.94
C SER A 108 -9.16 6.88 13.79
N ALA A 109 -8.01 6.74 13.14
CA ALA A 109 -7.83 5.87 12.00
C ALA A 109 -6.56 5.03 12.13
N ASN A 110 -6.63 3.78 11.64
CA ASN A 110 -5.46 2.90 11.48
C ASN A 110 -4.91 3.01 10.05
N GLY A 111 -3.61 2.84 9.90
CA GLY A 111 -2.97 2.85 8.59
C GLY A 111 -2.34 1.50 8.26
N GLU A 112 -2.59 1.01 7.06
CA GLU A 112 -2.07 -0.25 6.56
C GLU A 112 -1.46 -0.07 5.16
N VAL A 113 -0.31 -0.71 4.94
CA VAL A 113 0.27 -0.87 3.61
C VAL A 113 0.37 -2.36 3.34
N LEU A 114 -0.29 -2.82 2.29
CA LEU A 114 -0.29 -4.22 1.88
C LEU A 114 0.45 -4.39 0.56
N GLU A 115 1.17 -5.49 0.44
CA GLU A 115 1.77 -5.91 -0.82
C GLU A 115 0.77 -6.66 -1.69
N GLY A 116 0.77 -6.41 -3.00
CA GLY A 116 -0.01 -7.19 -3.94
C GLY A 116 0.13 -6.74 -5.39
N GLU A 117 0.14 -7.70 -6.30
CA GLU A 117 0.23 -7.45 -7.75
C GLU A 117 -1.07 -6.85 -8.34
N ASN A 118 -2.18 -6.98 -7.64
CA ASN A 118 -3.48 -6.48 -8.07
C ASN A 118 -4.14 -5.68 -6.94
N ALA A 119 -3.91 -4.38 -6.92
CA ALA A 119 -4.42 -3.49 -5.89
C ALA A 119 -5.94 -3.62 -5.68
N ALA A 120 -6.73 -3.76 -6.75
CA ALA A 120 -8.18 -3.91 -6.62
C ALA A 120 -8.56 -5.21 -5.89
N ALA A 121 -7.86 -6.32 -6.16
CA ALA A 121 -8.11 -7.59 -5.48
C ALA A 121 -7.77 -7.50 -3.99
N VAL A 122 -6.63 -6.89 -3.65
CA VAL A 122 -6.20 -6.68 -2.25
C VAL A 122 -7.19 -5.80 -1.50
N ILE A 123 -7.62 -4.66 -2.08
CA ILE A 123 -8.63 -3.79 -1.47
C ILE A 123 -9.93 -4.55 -1.21
N LEU A 124 -10.43 -5.31 -2.21
CA LEU A 124 -11.67 -6.08 -2.06
C LEU A 124 -11.56 -7.22 -1.03
N ALA A 125 -10.37 -7.82 -0.86
CA ALA A 125 -10.11 -8.78 0.20
C ALA A 125 -10.14 -8.09 1.57
N ALA A 126 -9.43 -6.98 1.75
CA ALA A 126 -9.41 -6.20 2.98
C ALA A 126 -10.82 -5.74 3.40
N VAL A 127 -11.66 -5.32 2.44
CA VAL A 127 -13.08 -4.96 2.70
C VAL A 127 -13.85 -6.10 3.36
N LYS A 128 -13.65 -7.33 2.87
CA LYS A 128 -14.33 -8.51 3.41
C LYS A 128 -13.78 -8.93 4.76
N GLU A 129 -12.44 -8.95 4.90
CA GLU A 129 -11.75 -9.35 6.13
C GLU A 129 -12.05 -8.40 7.28
N GLN A 130 -12.09 -7.10 6.99
CA GLN A 130 -12.35 -6.06 7.99
C GLN A 130 -13.84 -5.74 8.13
N ALA A 131 -14.71 -6.42 7.39
CA ALA A 131 -16.15 -6.15 7.36
C ALA A 131 -16.49 -4.67 7.17
N ALA A 132 -15.86 -4.02 6.19
CA ALA A 132 -16.06 -2.59 5.95
C ALA A 132 -17.47 -2.32 5.40
N ASP A 133 -18.13 -1.31 5.97
CA ASP A 133 -19.49 -0.88 5.57
C ASP A 133 -19.46 0.02 4.34
N VAL A 134 -18.33 0.73 4.11
CA VAL A 134 -18.15 1.63 2.97
C VAL A 134 -16.67 1.73 2.59
N ILE A 135 -16.41 1.86 1.29
CA ILE A 135 -15.09 2.18 0.75
C ILE A 135 -15.08 3.65 0.30
N CYS A 136 -14.03 4.38 0.71
CA CYS A 136 -13.72 5.69 0.16
C CYS A 136 -12.46 5.57 -0.72
N LEU A 137 -12.50 6.11 -1.94
CA LEU A 137 -11.33 6.15 -2.82
C LEU A 137 -11.29 7.42 -3.66
N GLY A 138 -10.10 7.83 -4.09
CA GLY A 138 -9.93 8.94 -5.01
C GLY A 138 -10.43 8.60 -6.41
N SER A 139 -10.93 9.58 -7.13
CA SER A 139 -11.35 9.41 -8.53
C SER A 139 -10.15 9.22 -9.48
N HIS A 140 -8.98 9.74 -9.08
CA HIS A 140 -7.74 9.71 -9.84
C HIS A 140 -6.66 8.99 -9.01
N GLY A 141 -5.90 8.10 -9.66
CA GLY A 141 -4.60 7.68 -9.16
C GLY A 141 -3.53 8.66 -9.68
N SER A 142 -2.27 8.35 -9.50
CA SER A 142 -1.13 9.13 -9.99
C SER A 142 -1.08 9.31 -11.53
N GLY A 143 -2.11 8.90 -12.25
CA GLY A 143 -2.25 8.99 -13.72
C GLY A 143 -2.93 10.28 -14.21
N ARG A 144 -2.57 10.71 -15.44
CA ARG A 144 -2.86 12.04 -16.01
C ARG A 144 -4.26 12.24 -16.62
N PHE A 145 -5.23 11.37 -16.41
CA PHE A 145 -6.55 11.52 -17.03
C PHE A 145 -7.57 12.08 -16.04
N GLU A 146 -7.79 13.39 -16.12
CA GLU A 146 -8.87 14.05 -15.38
C GLU A 146 -10.24 13.57 -15.88
N GLY A 147 -11.10 13.19 -14.95
CA GLY A 147 -12.52 12.88 -15.22
C GLY A 147 -12.86 11.41 -15.38
N LEU A 148 -11.90 10.50 -15.48
CA LEU A 148 -12.14 9.05 -15.53
C LEU A 148 -11.70 8.38 -14.23
N LEU A 149 -12.50 7.46 -13.74
CA LEU A 149 -12.13 6.61 -12.63
C LEU A 149 -11.01 5.67 -13.08
N GLY A 150 -9.88 5.63 -12.34
CA GLY A 150 -8.74 4.78 -12.66
C GLY A 150 -9.09 3.28 -12.72
N SER A 151 -8.20 2.47 -13.29
CA SER A 151 -8.45 1.03 -13.47
C SER A 151 -8.74 0.30 -12.16
N THR A 152 -8.04 0.62 -11.09
CA THR A 152 -8.27 0.09 -9.74
C THR A 152 -9.62 0.54 -9.21
N GLY A 153 -9.92 1.83 -9.25
CA GLY A 153 -11.20 2.37 -8.80
C GLY A 153 -12.39 1.78 -9.56
N THR A 154 -12.26 1.61 -10.89
CA THR A 154 -13.31 0.97 -11.71
C THR A 154 -13.57 -0.48 -11.28
N LYS A 155 -12.50 -1.26 -11.03
CA LYS A 155 -12.64 -2.65 -10.58
C LYS A 155 -13.23 -2.73 -9.18
N VAL A 156 -12.76 -1.89 -8.24
CA VAL A 156 -13.29 -1.84 -6.88
C VAL A 156 -14.76 -1.47 -6.91
N THR A 157 -15.16 -0.40 -7.61
CA THR A 157 -16.56 0.01 -7.70
C THR A 157 -17.48 -1.06 -8.29
N ARG A 158 -16.99 -1.82 -9.26
CA ARG A 158 -17.77 -2.90 -9.93
C ARG A 158 -17.96 -4.13 -9.03
N HIS A 159 -16.97 -4.47 -8.19
CA HIS A 159 -16.93 -5.73 -7.47
C HIS A 159 -17.05 -5.57 -5.94
N SER A 160 -17.22 -4.35 -5.46
CA SER A 160 -17.37 -4.08 -4.03
C SER A 160 -18.63 -4.74 -3.48
N PRO A 161 -18.55 -5.41 -2.32
CA PRO A 161 -19.71 -5.91 -1.60
C PRO A 161 -20.47 -4.83 -0.82
N CYS A 162 -19.89 -3.64 -0.68
CA CYS A 162 -20.47 -2.50 0.05
C CYS A 162 -20.45 -1.23 -0.81
N PRO A 163 -21.14 -0.15 -0.41
CA PRO A 163 -21.10 1.14 -1.09
C PRO A 163 -19.69 1.68 -1.30
N VAL A 164 -19.48 2.36 -2.42
CA VAL A 164 -18.19 2.99 -2.77
C VAL A 164 -18.41 4.48 -2.95
N LEU A 165 -17.70 5.27 -2.14
CA LEU A 165 -17.63 6.72 -2.23
C LEU A 165 -16.41 7.13 -3.02
N VAL A 166 -16.61 7.75 -4.18
CA VAL A 166 -15.53 8.29 -5.02
C VAL A 166 -15.36 9.78 -4.73
N ILE A 167 -14.19 10.16 -4.24
CA ILE A 167 -13.84 11.54 -3.85
C ILE A 167 -13.08 12.18 -5.01
N ARG A 168 -13.53 13.38 -5.42
CA ARG A 168 -12.97 14.15 -6.54
C ARG A 168 -12.39 15.47 -6.07
#